data_7a37792ebfe071af5189cd959fa761fd
#
_entry.id   7a37792ebfe071af5189cd959fa761fd
#
_cell.length_a   1.000
_cell.length_b   1.000
_cell.length_c   1.000
_cell.angle_alpha   90.00
_cell.angle_beta   90.00
_cell.angle_gamma   90.00
#
_symmetry.space_group_name_H-M   'P 1'
#
loop_
_entity.id
_entity.type
_entity.pdbx_description
1 polymer ?
#
loop_
_entity_poly.entity_id
_entity_poly.type
_entity_poly.pdbx_seq_one_letter_code
_entity_poly.pdbx_strand_id
1 'polypeptide(L)'
;MAAVSNERLGALLAPVVALTGVDLEDVTTRKSGSRTVVLITIDRDGGVDLDIVAVVSRKCADALEEDGAFGESPYVLEVSSPGVDRPLTQ
;
A
#
# COMPACT_ATOMS: atom_id res chain seq x y z
N MET A 1 -14.28 5.11 -16.26
CA MET A 1 -14.14 4.98 -15.55
C MET A 1 -13.38 5.55 -14.80
N ALA A 2 -13.52 5.76 -14.00
CA ALA A 2 -12.76 6.51 -13.16
C ALA A 2 -11.72 5.74 -12.48
N ALA A 3 -10.58 6.29 -12.35
CA ALA A 3 -9.54 5.71 -11.56
C ALA A 3 -9.89 5.88 -10.10
N VAL A 4 -9.40 4.99 -9.28
CA VAL A 4 -9.59 5.12 -7.84
C VAL A 4 -8.71 6.26 -7.36
N SER A 5 -9.28 7.17 -6.61
CA SER A 5 -8.52 8.32 -6.16
C SER A 5 -7.59 7.93 -5.01
N ASN A 6 -6.52 8.71 -4.86
CA ASN A 6 -5.60 8.48 -3.76
C ASN A 6 -6.30 8.66 -2.42
N GLU A 7 -7.24 9.58 -2.35
CA GLU A 7 -7.98 9.79 -1.11
C GLU A 7 -8.81 8.58 -0.74
N ARG A 8 -9.45 7.98 -1.72
CA ARG A 8 -10.25 6.81 -1.45
C ARG A 8 -9.40 5.65 -1.02
N LEU A 9 -8.27 5.47 -1.68
CA LEU A 9 -7.36 4.40 -1.31
C LEU A 9 -6.81 4.62 0.10
N GLY A 10 -6.47 5.85 0.43
CA GLY A 10 -6.00 6.14 1.77
C GLY A 10 -7.05 5.85 2.81
N ALA A 11 -8.29 6.24 2.55
CA ALA A 11 -9.36 5.98 3.50
C ALA A 11 -9.62 4.50 3.66
N LEU A 12 -9.48 3.73 2.58
CA LEU A 12 -9.70 2.30 2.64
C LEU A 12 -8.56 1.60 3.37
N LEU A 13 -7.34 2.02 3.11
CA LEU A 13 -6.18 1.30 3.61
C LEU A 13 -5.70 1.76 4.98
N ALA A 14 -6.02 2.99 5.37
CA ALA A 14 -5.54 3.50 6.65
C ALA A 14 -5.92 2.60 7.83
N PRO A 15 -7.19 2.16 7.97
CA PRO A 15 -7.50 1.29 9.09
C PRO A 15 -6.82 -0.06 8.98
N VAL A 16 -6.62 -0.54 7.77
CA VAL A 16 -5.96 -1.82 7.56
C VAL A 16 -4.51 -1.74 8.01
N VAL A 17 -3.84 -0.67 7.61
CA VAL A 17 -2.45 -0.46 7.99
C VAL A 17 -2.34 -0.27 9.50
N ALA A 18 -3.27 0.46 10.09
CA ALA A 18 -3.22 0.69 11.53
C ALA A 18 -3.32 -0.59 12.32
N LEU A 19 -4.04 -1.57 11.80
CA LEU A 19 -4.16 -2.85 12.51
C LEU A 19 -2.83 -3.59 12.61
N THR A 20 -1.89 -3.26 11.77
CA THR A 20 -0.58 -3.91 11.81
C THR A 20 0.40 -3.16 12.70
N GLY A 21 -0.03 -2.06 13.31
CA GLY A 21 0.82 -1.33 14.23
C GLY A 21 1.70 -0.27 13.59
N VAL A 22 1.41 0.09 12.34
CA VAL A 22 2.17 1.13 11.66
C VAL A 22 1.21 2.22 11.21
N ASP A 23 1.77 3.35 10.82
CA ASP A 23 0.99 4.47 10.34
C ASP A 23 1.07 4.55 8.83
N LEU A 24 -0.04 4.87 8.22
CA LEU A 24 -0.06 5.08 6.78
C LEU A 24 0.33 6.53 6.52
N GLU A 25 1.48 6.70 5.85
CA GLU A 25 1.97 8.05 5.58
C GLU A 25 1.43 8.60 4.27
N ASP A 26 1.34 7.76 3.26
CA ASP A 26 0.95 8.24 1.95
C ASP A 26 0.51 7.09 1.07
N VAL A 27 -0.37 7.38 0.14
CA VAL A 27 -0.79 6.41 -0.87
C VAL A 27 -0.89 7.15 -2.19
N THR A 28 -0.20 6.64 -3.19
CA THR A 28 -0.29 7.21 -4.52
C THR A 28 -0.41 6.09 -5.53
N THR A 29 -0.79 6.43 -6.74
CA THR A 29 -0.90 5.46 -7.81
C THR A 29 -0.16 5.96 -9.02
N ARG A 30 0.28 5.03 -9.83
CA ARG A 30 1.01 5.34 -11.04
C ARG A 30 0.68 4.28 -12.08
N LYS A 31 0.53 4.70 -13.31
CA LYS A 31 0.31 3.74 -14.38
C LYS A 31 1.62 3.18 -14.87
N SER A 32 1.62 1.89 -15.14
CA SER A 32 2.79 1.25 -15.70
C SER A 32 2.27 0.26 -16.74
N GLY A 33 2.27 0.67 -17.98
CA GLY A 33 1.69 -0.14 -19.03
C GLY A 33 0.20 -0.29 -18.79
N SER A 34 -0.28 -1.50 -18.78
CA SER A 34 -1.70 -1.75 -18.61
C SER A 34 -2.08 -1.96 -17.15
N ARG A 35 -1.13 -1.85 -16.23
CA ARG A 35 -1.45 -2.06 -14.83
C ARG A 35 -1.23 -0.79 -14.02
N THR A 36 -1.78 -0.79 -12.83
CA THR A 36 -1.64 0.33 -11.92
C THR A 36 -0.73 -0.11 -10.78
N VAL A 37 0.23 0.74 -10.43
CA VAL A 37 1.10 0.50 -9.29
C VAL A 37 0.59 1.35 -8.15
N VAL A 38 0.27 0.71 -7.04
CA VAL A 38 -0.20 1.41 -5.84
C VAL A 38 0.99 1.51 -4.90
N LEU A 39 1.41 2.74 -4.63
CA LEU A 39 2.56 3.00 -3.79
C LEU A 39 2.07 3.37 -2.40
N ILE A 40 2.43 2.56 -1.43
CA ILE A 40 1.97 2.74 -0.06
C ILE A 40 3.20 3.02 0.79
N THR A 41 3.20 4.16 1.46
CA THR A 41 4.30 4.53 2.35
C THR A 41 3.82 4.41 3.79
N ILE A 42 4.56 3.67 4.59
CA ILE A 42 4.20 3.44 5.98
C ILE A 42 5.37 3.83 6.87
N ASP A 43 5.08 4.11 8.11
CA ASP A 43 6.11 4.46 9.07
C ASP A 43 5.68 4.01 10.46
N ARG A 44 6.64 3.92 11.36
CA ARG A 44 6.39 3.48 12.71
C ARG A 44 7.55 3.89 13.59
N ASP A 45 7.26 4.25 14.83
CA ASP A 45 8.31 4.53 15.81
C ASP A 45 9.13 3.26 15.98
N GLY A 46 10.41 3.39 15.89
CA GLY A 46 11.29 2.24 16.00
C GLY A 46 11.56 1.53 14.70
N GLY A 47 10.92 1.97 13.62
CA GLY A 47 11.22 1.44 12.31
C GLY A 47 10.26 0.36 11.86
N VAL A 48 10.40 -0.04 10.62
CA VAL A 48 9.54 -1.03 9.99
C VAL A 48 10.45 -2.11 9.43
N ASP A 49 10.18 -3.36 9.76
CA ASP A 49 11.00 -4.45 9.25
C ASP A 49 10.29 -5.18 8.12
N LEU A 50 10.98 -6.15 7.55
CA LEU A 50 10.47 -6.86 6.39
C LEU A 50 9.20 -7.65 6.68
N ASP A 51 9.10 -8.20 7.88
CA ASP A 51 7.91 -8.93 8.24
C ASP A 51 6.70 -8.03 8.26
N ILE A 52 6.86 -6.82 8.78
CA ILE A 52 5.77 -5.88 8.82
C ILE A 52 5.39 -5.46 7.41
N VAL A 53 6.39 -5.21 6.56
CA VAL A 53 6.11 -4.84 5.19
C VAL A 53 5.30 -5.93 4.49
N ALA A 54 5.67 -7.18 4.71
CA ALA A 54 4.97 -8.29 4.07
C ALA A 54 3.53 -8.38 4.56
N VAL A 55 3.32 -8.19 5.86
CA VAL A 55 1.98 -8.25 6.41
C VAL A 55 1.12 -7.11 5.89
N VAL A 56 1.68 -5.90 5.86
CA VAL A 56 0.95 -4.75 5.36
C VAL A 56 0.57 -4.96 3.90
N SER A 57 1.51 -5.45 3.10
CA SER A 57 1.25 -5.69 1.70
C SER A 57 0.10 -6.67 1.51
N ARG A 58 0.12 -7.77 2.26
CA ARG A 58 -0.93 -8.77 2.14
C ARG A 58 -2.28 -8.22 2.58
N LYS A 59 -2.31 -7.53 3.72
CA LYS A 59 -3.56 -7.00 4.23
C LYS A 59 -4.14 -5.96 3.30
N CYS A 60 -3.30 -5.12 2.72
CA CYS A 60 -3.76 -4.12 1.78
C CYS A 60 -4.31 -4.77 0.52
N ALA A 61 -3.64 -5.81 0.03
CA ALA A 61 -4.13 -6.51 -1.15
C ALA A 61 -5.50 -7.12 -0.88
N ASP A 62 -5.67 -7.75 0.28
CA ASP A 62 -6.94 -8.33 0.64
C ASP A 62 -8.03 -7.27 0.72
N ALA A 63 -7.71 -6.12 1.30
CA ALA A 63 -8.70 -5.06 1.43
C ALA A 63 -9.11 -4.51 0.06
N LEU A 64 -8.16 -4.37 -0.84
CA LEU A 64 -8.47 -3.87 -2.17
C LEU A 64 -9.33 -4.87 -2.94
N GLU A 65 -9.06 -6.14 -2.77
CA GLU A 65 -9.85 -7.15 -3.44
C GLU A 65 -11.27 -7.20 -2.90
N GLU A 66 -11.40 -7.10 -1.59
CA GLU A 66 -12.73 -7.13 -0.99
C GLU A 66 -13.55 -5.92 -1.37
N ASP A 67 -12.90 -4.77 -1.47
CA ASP A 67 -13.60 -3.56 -1.84
C ASP A 67 -13.92 -3.51 -3.33
N GLY A 68 -13.17 -4.23 -4.13
CA GLY A 68 -13.34 -4.18 -5.56
C GLY A 68 -12.89 -2.85 -6.15
N ALA A 69 -11.93 -2.20 -5.49
CA ALA A 69 -11.53 -0.86 -5.89
C ALA A 69 -11.04 -0.81 -7.33
N PHE A 70 -10.34 -1.84 -7.76
CA PHE A 70 -9.80 -1.85 -9.13
C PHE A 70 -10.62 -2.75 -10.06
N GLY A 71 -11.66 -3.39 -9.53
CA GLY A 71 -12.45 -4.29 -10.33
C GLY A 71 -11.59 -5.40 -10.89
N GLU A 72 -11.60 -5.56 -12.20
CA GLU A 72 -10.81 -6.58 -12.83
C GLU A 72 -9.51 -6.05 -13.39
N SER A 73 -9.22 -4.77 -13.15
CA SER A 73 -7.99 -4.19 -13.67
C SER A 73 -6.79 -4.70 -12.91
N PRO A 74 -5.70 -5.00 -13.60
CA PRO A 74 -4.51 -5.48 -12.89
C PRO A 74 -3.85 -4.36 -12.09
N TYR A 75 -3.32 -4.71 -10.94
CA TYR A 75 -2.61 -3.76 -10.12
C TYR A 75 -1.52 -4.47 -9.33
N VAL A 76 -0.55 -3.68 -8.87
CA VAL A 76 0.56 -4.18 -8.08
C VAL A 76 0.70 -3.26 -6.88
N LEU A 77 1.01 -3.82 -5.73
CA LEU A 77 1.27 -3.02 -4.54
C LEU A 77 2.75 -2.93 -4.28
N GLU A 78 3.19 -1.73 -3.95
CA GLU A 78 4.56 -1.51 -3.50
C GLU A 78 4.49 -0.79 -2.17
N VAL A 79 5.06 -1.40 -1.15
CA VAL A 79 5.04 -0.84 0.19
C VAL A 79 6.46 -0.39 0.52
N SER A 80 6.59 0.83 1.00
CA SER A 80 7.88 1.37 1.38
C SER A 80 7.77 2.11 2.70
N SER A 81 8.92 2.40 3.28
CA SER A 81 8.95 3.11 4.55
C SER A 81 10.14 4.06 4.54
N PRO A 82 9.93 5.33 4.86
CA PRO A 82 11.06 6.25 4.92
C PRO A 82 12.03 5.92 6.04
N GLY A 83 11.61 5.11 7.00
CA GLY A 83 12.50 4.71 8.07
C GLY A 83 13.49 3.64 7.67
N VAL A 84 13.34 3.07 6.49
CA VAL A 84 14.27 2.08 5.99
C VAL A 84 15.35 2.79 5.22
N ASP A 85 16.54 2.80 5.75
CA ASP A 85 17.59 3.52 5.16
C ASP A 85 18.03 3.00 3.88
N ARG A 86 18.00 1.75 3.65
CA ARG A 86 18.51 1.25 2.43
C ARG A 86 17.43 0.51 1.73
N PRO A 87 17.46 0.48 0.41
CA PRO A 87 16.46 -0.25 -0.33
C PRO A 87 16.57 -1.72 -0.04
N LEU A 88 15.45 -2.35 -0.13
CA LEU A 88 15.39 -3.74 0.16
C LEU A 88 15.60 -4.49 -1.10
N THR A 89 16.65 -4.22 -1.74
CA THR A 89 16.86 -4.88 -2.93
C THR A 89 17.56 -6.09 -2.63
N GLN A 90 17.55 -6.77 -3.25
CA GLN A 90 18.18 -7.72 -2.95
C GLN A 90 18.32 -8.23 -3.93
#